data_647ad9574c39ccfbd7988b85028b2286
#
_entry.id   647ad9574c39ccfbd7988b85028b2286
#
_cell.length_a   1.000
_cell.length_b   1.000
_cell.length_c   1.000
_cell.angle_alpha   90.00
_cell.angle_beta   90.00
_cell.angle_gamma   90.00
#
_symmetry.space_group_name_H-M   'P 1'
#
loop_
_entity.id
_entity.type
_entity.pdbx_description
1 polymer ?
#
loop_
_entity_poly.entity_id
_entity_poly.type
_entity_poly.pdbx_seq_one_letter_code
_entity_poly.pdbx_strand_id
1 'polypeptide(L)'
;VKLTTHALNRMSQRRISDELLNLALKYGFVVYNAGAKFIFVRKKDIPEDIPRAIAERVEGIVIVMNPIDGTILTVYKNKNALKEIKR
;
A
#
# COMPACT_ATOMS: atom_id res chain seq x y z
N VAL A 1 -11.05 -8.77 2.34
CA VAL A 1 -10.61 -7.38 2.48
C VAL A 1 -11.66 -6.46 1.87
N LYS A 2 -12.09 -5.50 2.65
CA LYS A 2 -13.09 -4.51 2.21
C LYS A 2 -12.40 -3.31 1.57
N LEU A 3 -12.87 -2.93 0.38
CA LEU A 3 -12.36 -1.74 -0.31
C LEU A 3 -13.53 -0.78 -0.59
N THR A 4 -13.26 0.51 -0.38
CA THR A 4 -14.23 1.52 -0.79
C THR A 4 -14.24 1.64 -2.32
N THR A 5 -15.30 2.22 -2.87
CA THR A 5 -15.36 2.50 -4.30
C THR A 5 -14.18 3.37 -4.74
N HIS A 6 -13.80 4.35 -3.89
CA HIS A 6 -12.64 5.20 -4.16
C HIS A 6 -11.36 4.37 -4.26
N ALA A 7 -11.16 3.42 -3.34
CA ALA A 7 -9.98 2.56 -3.36
C ALA A 7 -9.93 1.73 -4.64
N LEU A 8 -11.07 1.14 -5.05
CA LEU A 8 -11.15 0.36 -6.28
C LEU A 8 -10.81 1.21 -7.49
N ASN A 9 -11.33 2.44 -7.55
CA ASN A 9 -11.05 3.35 -8.65
C ASN A 9 -9.56 3.71 -8.70
N ARG A 10 -8.96 3.97 -7.55
CA ARG A 10 -7.53 4.30 -7.48
C ARG A 10 -6.67 3.13 -7.94
N MET A 11 -7.01 1.90 -7.52
CA MET A 11 -6.28 0.72 -7.95
C MET A 11 -6.32 0.58 -9.47
N SER A 12 -7.51 0.78 -10.06
CA SER A 12 -7.67 0.72 -11.50
C SER A 12 -6.84 1.78 -12.21
N GLN A 13 -6.90 3.03 -11.74
CA GLN A 13 -6.14 4.14 -12.32
C GLN A 13 -4.64 3.93 -12.24
N ARG A 14 -4.17 3.31 -11.17
CA ARG A 14 -2.74 3.08 -10.91
C ARG A 14 -2.28 1.70 -11.37
N ARG A 15 -3.18 0.90 -11.98
CA ARG A 15 -2.88 -0.46 -12.42
C ARG A 15 -2.35 -1.34 -11.29
N ILE A 16 -2.93 -1.19 -10.11
CA ILE A 16 -2.59 -2.02 -8.95
C ILE A 16 -3.55 -3.20 -8.94
N SER A 17 -3.03 -4.40 -9.21
CA SER A 17 -3.83 -5.62 -9.21
C SER A 17 -4.07 -6.11 -7.79
N ASP A 18 -4.99 -7.06 -7.64
CA ASP A 18 -5.24 -7.70 -6.35
C ASP A 18 -3.97 -8.39 -5.83
N GLU A 19 -3.17 -8.96 -6.73
CA GLU A 19 -1.91 -9.59 -6.34
C GLU A 19 -0.94 -8.58 -5.73
N LEU A 20 -0.79 -7.40 -6.37
CA LEU A 20 0.07 -6.36 -5.85
C LEU A 20 -0.45 -5.83 -4.51
N LEU A 21 -1.76 -5.68 -4.40
CA LEU A 21 -2.37 -5.25 -3.15
C LEU A 21 -2.07 -6.24 -2.02
N ASN A 22 -2.24 -7.53 -2.29
CA ASN A 22 -1.98 -8.57 -1.29
C ASN A 22 -0.52 -8.60 -0.87
N LEU A 23 0.41 -8.42 -1.81
CA LEU A 23 1.83 -8.34 -1.47
C LEU A 23 2.12 -7.13 -0.59
N ALA A 24 1.51 -5.99 -0.90
CA ALA A 24 1.68 -4.79 -0.09
C ALA A 24 1.15 -4.98 1.32
N LEU A 25 0.00 -5.61 1.46
CA LEU A 25 -0.58 -5.91 2.77
C LEU A 25 0.30 -6.87 3.57
N LYS A 26 0.94 -7.82 2.89
CA LYS A 26 1.75 -8.85 3.55
C LYS A 26 3.10 -8.33 4.00
N TYR A 27 3.75 -7.53 3.18
CA TYR A 27 5.14 -7.13 3.40
C TYR A 27 5.31 -5.66 3.76
N GLY A 28 4.26 -4.87 3.65
CA GLY A 28 4.35 -3.43 3.87
C GLY A 28 4.66 -3.05 5.31
N PHE A 29 5.23 -1.86 5.46
CA PHE A 29 5.57 -1.27 6.74
C PHE A 29 4.38 -0.45 7.24
N VAL A 30 3.97 -0.67 8.49
CA VAL A 30 2.76 -0.07 9.04
C VAL A 30 3.09 1.19 9.85
N VAL A 31 2.36 2.28 9.60
CA VAL A 31 2.45 3.52 10.37
C VAL A 31 1.03 3.98 10.70
N TYR A 32 0.80 4.34 11.97
CA TYR A 32 -0.47 4.93 12.39
C TYR A 32 -0.29 6.44 12.46
N ASN A 33 -1.17 7.19 11.81
CA ASN A 33 -1.11 8.63 11.79
C ASN A 33 -2.48 9.23 11.53
N ALA A 34 -2.84 10.26 12.28
CA ALA A 34 -4.09 11.00 12.09
C ALA A 34 -5.33 10.09 12.08
N GLY A 35 -5.34 9.05 12.91
CA GLY A 35 -6.49 8.15 13.03
C GLY A 35 -6.61 7.13 11.91
N ALA A 36 -5.62 7.02 11.02
CA ALA A 36 -5.61 6.05 9.94
C ALA A 36 -4.41 5.13 10.05
N LYS A 37 -4.53 3.96 9.46
CA LYS A 37 -3.43 3.01 9.35
C LYS A 37 -2.87 3.10 7.93
N PHE A 38 -1.59 3.41 7.82
CA PHE A 38 -0.89 3.50 6.55
C PHE A 38 0.04 2.31 6.39
N ILE A 39 0.02 1.69 5.22
CA ILE A 39 0.93 0.60 4.89
C ILE A 39 1.77 1.06 3.71
N PHE A 40 3.09 1.10 3.89
CA PHE A 40 4.05 1.53 2.88
C PHE A 40 4.87 0.34 2.44
N VAL A 41 5.18 0.25 1.16
CA VAL A 41 6.09 -0.78 0.67
C VAL A 41 7.40 -0.10 0.29
N ARG A 42 8.43 -0.33 1.11
CA ARG A 42 9.78 0.15 0.83
C ARG A 42 10.54 -0.96 0.11
N LYS A 43 11.60 -0.58 -0.59
CA LYS A 43 12.45 -1.56 -1.27
C LYS A 43 12.91 -2.66 -0.32
N LYS A 44 13.33 -2.29 0.89
CA LYS A 44 13.85 -3.25 1.87
C LYS A 44 12.78 -4.17 2.48
N ASP A 45 11.50 -3.85 2.28
CA ASP A 45 10.40 -4.67 2.78
C ASP A 45 10.07 -5.81 1.83
N ILE A 46 10.59 -5.79 0.61
CA ILE A 46 10.29 -6.76 -0.43
C ILE A 46 11.29 -7.91 -0.35
N PRO A 47 10.79 -9.18 -0.18
CA PRO A 47 11.69 -10.33 -0.14
C PRO A 47 12.49 -10.48 -1.44
N GLU A 48 13.70 -11.02 -1.31
CA GLU A 48 14.59 -11.19 -2.47
C GLU A 48 14.08 -12.20 -3.50
N ASP A 49 13.22 -13.12 -3.06
CA ASP A 49 12.67 -14.14 -3.95
C ASP A 49 11.51 -13.63 -4.82
N ILE A 50 11.04 -12.40 -4.59
CA ILE A 50 10.01 -11.79 -5.43
C ILE A 50 10.65 -11.37 -6.75
N PRO A 51 10.08 -11.77 -7.91
CA PRO A 51 10.61 -11.35 -9.20
C PRO A 51 10.75 -9.83 -9.31
N ARG A 52 11.83 -9.39 -9.93
CA ARG A 52 12.15 -7.97 -10.02
C ARG A 52 11.04 -7.13 -10.64
N ALA A 53 10.39 -7.66 -11.68
CA ALA A 53 9.30 -6.94 -12.33
C ALA A 53 8.14 -6.67 -11.37
N ILE A 54 7.83 -7.64 -10.50
CA ILE A 54 6.78 -7.49 -9.51
C ILE A 54 7.26 -6.59 -8.37
N ALA A 55 8.51 -6.74 -7.95
CA ALA A 55 9.09 -5.93 -6.89
C ALA A 55 9.04 -4.44 -7.24
N GLU A 56 9.36 -4.09 -8.48
CA GLU A 56 9.31 -2.70 -8.93
C GLU A 56 7.89 -2.15 -8.95
N ARG A 57 6.91 -2.99 -9.21
CA ARG A 57 5.51 -2.57 -9.22
C ARG A 57 4.94 -2.39 -7.82
N VAL A 58 5.37 -3.21 -6.87
CA VAL A 58 4.84 -3.14 -5.51
C VAL A 58 5.55 -2.08 -4.68
N GLU A 59 6.79 -1.76 -5.01
CA GLU A 59 7.55 -0.73 -4.30
C GLU A 59 6.86 0.63 -4.45
N GLY A 60 6.68 1.31 -3.33
CA GLY A 60 6.06 2.63 -3.31
C GLY A 60 4.54 2.62 -3.17
N ILE A 61 3.92 1.45 -3.17
CA ILE A 61 2.48 1.36 -2.92
C ILE A 61 2.19 1.82 -1.49
N VAL A 62 1.16 2.66 -1.35
CA VAL A 62 0.68 3.11 -0.05
C VAL A 62 -0.79 2.74 0.06
N ILE A 63 -1.13 2.04 1.14
CA ILE A 63 -2.50 1.65 1.43
C ILE A 63 -2.94 2.43 2.66
N VAL A 64 -4.09 3.11 2.56
CA VAL A 64 -4.68 3.81 3.70
C VAL A 64 -5.90 3.03 4.14
N MET A 65 -5.91 2.60 5.39
CA MET A 65 -7.01 1.79 5.93
C MET A 65 -7.59 2.41 7.19
N ASN A 66 -8.86 2.06 7.43
CA ASN A 66 -9.49 2.32 8.71
C ASN A 66 -8.90 1.31 9.72
N PRO A 67 -8.28 1.74 10.82
CA PRO A 67 -7.64 0.82 11.75
C PRO A 67 -8.63 -0.02 12.56
N ILE A 68 -9.88 0.39 12.61
CA ILE A 68 -10.90 -0.29 13.42
C ILE A 68 -11.45 -1.52 12.68
N ASP A 69 -11.86 -1.35 11.42
CA ASP A 69 -12.49 -2.44 10.67
C ASP A 69 -11.65 -2.97 9.50
N GLY A 70 -10.50 -2.37 9.23
CA GLY A 70 -9.62 -2.82 8.17
C GLY A 70 -10.06 -2.46 6.77
N THR A 71 -11.08 -1.59 6.64
CA THR A 71 -11.53 -1.15 5.31
C THR A 71 -10.44 -0.34 4.64
N ILE A 72 -10.11 -0.67 3.39
CA ILE A 72 -9.15 0.09 2.61
C ILE A 72 -9.84 1.31 2.02
N LEU A 73 -9.39 2.49 2.44
CA LEU A 73 -9.99 3.75 2.07
C LEU A 73 -9.46 4.28 0.74
N THR A 74 -8.17 4.12 0.52
CA THR A 74 -7.53 4.51 -0.74
C THR A 74 -6.21 3.77 -0.91
N VAL A 75 -5.75 3.72 -2.16
CA VAL A 75 -4.46 3.12 -2.52
C VAL A 75 -3.80 4.05 -3.52
N TYR A 76 -2.53 4.34 -3.32
CA TYR A 76 -1.78 5.15 -4.28
C TYR A 76 -0.32 4.72 -4.29
N LYS A 77 0.48 5.34 -5.14
CA LYS A 77 1.88 4.99 -5.27
C LYS A 77 2.73 6.24 -5.08
N ASN A 78 3.61 6.22 -4.07
CA ASN A 78 4.49 7.34 -3.78
C ASN A 78 5.69 6.84 -2.97
N LYS A 79 6.84 6.77 -3.60
CA LYS A 79 8.05 6.27 -2.93
C LYS A 79 8.53 7.17 -1.79
N ASN A 80 8.07 8.41 -1.74
CA ASN A 80 8.47 9.37 -0.71
C ASN A 80 7.40 9.60 0.36
N ALA A 81 6.30 8.86 0.31
CA ALA A 81 5.17 9.08 1.21
C ALA A 81 5.56 8.99 2.69
N LEU A 82 6.46 8.06 3.02
CA LEU A 82 6.88 7.86 4.40
C LEU A 82 7.53 9.13 4.99
N LYS A 83 8.28 9.87 4.18
CA LYS A 83 8.91 11.11 4.63
C LYS A 83 7.87 12.19 4.94
N GLU A 84 6.77 12.21 4.21
CA GLU A 84 5.71 13.20 4.39
C GLU A 84 4.89 12.91 5.63
N ILE A 85 4.67 11.64 5.95
CA ILE A 85 3.77 11.23 7.02
C ILE A 85 4.44 11.14 8.37
N LYS A 86 5.71 10.83 8.40
CA LYS A 86 6.46 10.64 9.65
C LYS A 86 6.72 11.91 10.45
N ARG A 87 6.31 13.01 10.00
CA ARG A 87 6.54 14.28 10.70
C ARG A 87 5.63 14.48 11.87
#